data_c793c401bff71ff5b45f322797552099
#
_entry.id   c793c401bff71ff5b45f322797552099
#
_cell.length_a   1.000
_cell.length_b   1.000
_cell.length_c   1.000
_cell.angle_alpha   90.00
_cell.angle_beta   90.00
_cell.angle_gamma   90.00
#
_symmetry.space_group_name_H-M   'P 1'
#
loop_
_entity.id
_entity.type
_entity.pdbx_description
1 polymer ?
#
loop_
_entity_poly.entity_id
_entity_poly.type
_entity_poly.pdbx_seq_one_letter_code
_entity_poly.pdbx_strand_id
1 'polypeptide(L)'
;MNKMRAEIRKLEENLYLIDDAGESTAYLLCGERQAALIDTLNGVEDLKEIVSSLTDLPVTVINTHGHCDHIAGNIFFDEAWIHPADEGLAGEHFTIMQEVLRPWGKSPCPFRFMEIGQVFDLGGLTLEVVSLKGHTAGSVGLLCREKRLFFTGDGLNPHIWMQLRESRKIEVLYSELKRVKEKYASAFDRILYGHARGEGYLPAVLVDNLMRGCEELMAGQTEKDEEYVYFGGTVRCMQHFYGEDHGKDVIVYDREKL
;
A
#
# COMPACT_ATOMS: atom_id res chain seq x y z
N MET A 1 -19.05 5.05 22.39
CA MET A 1 -18.34 4.32 21.32
C MET A 1 -16.89 4.20 21.77
N ASN A 2 -16.36 3.00 21.98
CA ASN A 2 -14.93 2.81 22.19
C ASN A 2 -14.24 3.30 20.92
N LYS A 3 -13.45 4.37 21.00
CA LYS A 3 -12.53 4.73 19.93
C LYS A 3 -11.55 3.58 19.78
N MET A 4 -11.62 2.84 18.68
CA MET A 4 -10.53 1.95 18.29
C MET A 4 -9.32 2.85 18.08
N ARG A 5 -8.28 2.62 18.86
CA ARG A 5 -7.02 3.36 18.74
C ARG A 5 -6.11 2.61 17.78
N ALA A 6 -5.41 3.37 16.94
CA ALA A 6 -4.35 2.80 16.12
C ALA A 6 -3.32 2.08 17.01
N GLU A 7 -2.94 0.88 16.62
CA GLU A 7 -1.90 0.09 17.27
C GLU A 7 -0.54 0.50 16.70
N ILE A 8 0.37 0.92 17.59
CA ILE A 8 1.72 1.32 17.21
C ILE A 8 2.69 0.19 17.59
N ARG A 9 3.46 -0.28 16.61
CA ARG A 9 4.49 -1.28 16.82
C ARG A 9 5.85 -0.79 16.33
N LYS A 10 6.82 -0.80 17.20
CA LYS A 10 8.21 -0.55 16.83
C LYS A 10 8.80 -1.82 16.23
N LEU A 11 9.00 -1.81 14.90
CA LEU A 11 9.60 -2.93 14.18
C LEU A 11 11.12 -2.95 14.27
N GLU A 12 11.75 -1.76 14.21
CA GLU A 12 13.18 -1.52 14.39
C GLU A 12 13.40 -0.22 15.18
N GLU A 13 14.63 0.11 15.51
CA GLU A 13 14.94 1.32 16.29
C GLU A 13 14.34 2.60 15.69
N ASN A 14 14.31 2.67 14.36
CA ASN A 14 13.86 3.82 13.59
C ASN A 14 12.72 3.50 12.59
N LEU A 15 12.00 2.41 12.81
CA LEU A 15 10.88 1.99 11.98
C LEU A 15 9.68 1.60 12.84
N TYR A 16 8.55 2.26 12.58
CA TYR A 16 7.29 2.01 13.26
C TYR A 16 6.23 1.59 12.24
N LEU A 17 5.41 0.63 12.63
CA LEU A 17 4.17 0.24 11.99
C LEU A 17 3.02 0.88 12.78
N ILE A 18 2.08 1.48 12.11
CA ILE A 18 0.86 2.07 12.67
C ILE A 18 -0.30 1.38 11.99
N ASP A 19 -1.08 0.61 12.76
CA ASP A 19 -2.19 -0.22 12.28
C ASP A 19 -3.52 0.39 12.71
N ASP A 20 -4.40 0.62 11.77
CA ASP A 20 -5.76 1.14 12.01
C ASP A 20 -6.73 -0.02 12.27
N ALA A 21 -6.54 -0.69 13.41
CA ALA A 21 -7.38 -1.82 13.85
C ALA A 21 -7.54 -2.95 12.81
N GLY A 22 -6.51 -3.17 11.99
CA GLY A 22 -6.47 -4.19 10.95
C GLY A 22 -7.12 -3.79 9.62
N GLU A 23 -7.57 -2.55 9.49
CA GLU A 23 -8.15 -2.04 8.23
C GLU A 23 -7.08 -1.59 7.24
N SER A 24 -6.09 -0.84 7.70
CA SER A 24 -4.95 -0.40 6.90
C SER A 24 -3.70 -0.18 7.74
N THR A 25 -2.54 -0.09 7.09
CA THR A 25 -1.25 0.04 7.76
C THR A 25 -0.44 1.18 7.15
N ALA A 26 0.06 2.07 8.01
CA ALA A 26 1.06 3.08 7.67
C ALA A 26 2.40 2.75 8.30
N TYR A 27 3.49 3.29 7.73
CA TYR A 27 4.83 3.10 8.25
C TYR A 27 5.54 4.43 8.45
N LEU A 28 6.19 4.61 9.60
CA LEU A 28 7.06 5.75 9.86
C LEU A 28 8.51 5.26 9.87
N LEU A 29 9.29 5.69 8.89
CA LEU A 29 10.73 5.43 8.78
C LEU A 29 11.51 6.71 9.09
N CYS A 30 12.30 6.70 10.17
CA CYS A 30 13.11 7.83 10.61
C CYS A 30 14.54 7.68 10.08
N GLY A 31 15.02 8.66 9.32
CA GLY A 31 16.44 8.85 9.02
C GLY A 31 17.13 9.71 10.07
N GLU A 32 18.29 10.29 9.72
CA GLU A 32 19.03 11.18 10.63
C GLU A 32 18.53 12.65 10.55
N ARG A 33 17.92 13.08 9.42
CA ARG A 33 17.53 14.46 9.18
C ARG A 33 16.03 14.66 9.02
N GLN A 34 15.31 13.66 8.54
CA GLN A 34 13.87 13.67 8.37
C GLN A 34 13.30 12.25 8.43
N ALA A 35 12.00 12.16 8.61
CA ALA A 35 11.26 10.91 8.57
C ALA A 35 10.33 10.87 7.35
N ALA A 36 10.04 9.67 6.85
CA ALA A 36 8.99 9.42 5.88
C ALA A 36 7.82 8.72 6.56
N LEU A 37 6.61 9.27 6.40
CA LEU A 37 5.36 8.59 6.69
C LEU A 37 4.82 8.01 5.40
N ILE A 38 4.77 6.69 5.31
CA ILE A 38 4.30 5.95 4.15
C ILE A 38 2.86 5.53 4.42
N ASP A 39 1.94 6.08 3.63
CA ASP A 39 0.48 6.04 3.79
C ASP A 39 -0.03 6.71 5.07
N THR A 40 -1.35 6.95 5.13
CA THR A 40 -1.94 7.77 6.20
C THR A 40 -3.25 7.22 6.77
N LEU A 41 -3.57 5.95 6.53
CA LEU A 41 -4.73 5.27 7.12
C LEU A 41 -6.09 5.89 6.72
N ASN A 42 -7.15 5.48 7.43
CA ASN A 42 -8.54 5.87 7.20
C ASN A 42 -8.94 7.26 7.74
N GLY A 43 -8.01 8.02 8.36
CA GLY A 43 -8.32 9.36 8.89
C GLY A 43 -9.25 9.36 10.11
N VAL A 44 -9.38 8.25 10.82
CA VAL A 44 -10.24 8.11 12.01
C VAL A 44 -9.62 8.75 13.25
N GLU A 45 -8.30 8.79 13.33
CA GLU A 45 -7.52 9.41 14.40
C GLU A 45 -6.60 10.51 13.86
N ASP A 46 -6.17 11.44 14.72
CA ASP A 46 -5.17 12.46 14.34
C ASP A 46 -3.80 11.81 14.19
N LEU A 47 -3.50 11.38 12.96
CA LEU A 47 -2.25 10.70 12.64
C LEU A 47 -1.02 11.61 12.84
N LYS A 48 -1.17 12.94 12.70
CA LYS A 48 -0.09 13.90 12.97
C LYS A 48 0.28 13.91 14.45
N GLU A 49 -0.71 13.80 15.35
CA GLU A 49 -0.46 13.69 16.80
C GLU A 49 0.28 12.38 17.11
N ILE A 50 -0.16 11.26 16.53
CA ILE A 50 0.51 9.96 16.69
C ILE A 50 1.96 10.04 16.21
N VAL A 51 2.20 10.52 14.99
CA VAL A 51 3.56 10.62 14.41
C VAL A 51 4.45 11.56 15.22
N SER A 52 3.92 12.69 15.70
CA SER A 52 4.67 13.65 16.55
C SER A 52 5.04 13.06 17.91
N SER A 53 4.34 12.03 18.40
CA SER A 53 4.73 11.30 19.61
C SER A 53 5.89 10.33 19.39
N LEU A 54 6.21 9.99 18.15
CA LEU A 54 7.23 9.01 17.77
C LEU A 54 8.54 9.66 17.30
N THR A 55 8.48 10.88 16.77
CA THR A 55 9.64 11.59 16.23
C THR A 55 9.45 13.11 16.26
N ASP A 56 10.55 13.83 16.53
CA ASP A 56 10.63 15.30 16.38
C ASP A 56 11.17 15.71 15.01
N LEU A 57 11.50 14.77 14.13
CA LEU A 57 12.04 15.05 12.80
C LEU A 57 10.94 15.65 11.89
N PRO A 58 11.32 16.50 10.91
CA PRO A 58 10.43 16.86 9.82
C PRO A 58 9.93 15.62 9.10
N VAL A 59 8.62 15.55 8.82
CA VAL A 59 7.98 14.37 8.21
C VAL A 59 7.57 14.67 6.78
N THR A 60 8.01 13.82 5.86
CA THR A 60 7.53 13.78 4.47
C THR A 60 6.47 12.68 4.35
N VAL A 61 5.26 13.04 3.93
CA VAL A 61 4.15 12.10 3.69
C VAL A 61 4.23 11.59 2.27
N ILE A 62 4.21 10.27 2.08
CA ILE A 62 4.31 9.60 0.78
C ILE A 62 3.23 8.53 0.67
N ASN A 63 2.28 8.71 -0.24
CA ASN A 63 1.23 7.74 -0.47
C ASN A 63 1.64 6.74 -1.55
N THR A 64 1.45 5.46 -1.28
CA THR A 64 1.74 4.37 -2.22
C THR A 64 0.76 4.36 -3.38
N HIS A 65 -0.49 4.73 -3.14
CA HIS A 65 -1.56 4.83 -4.14
C HIS A 65 -2.74 5.68 -3.62
N GLY A 66 -3.80 5.83 -4.42
CA GLY A 66 -4.88 6.79 -4.19
C GLY A 66 -6.11 6.28 -3.44
N HIS A 67 -6.12 5.09 -2.83
CA HIS A 67 -7.29 4.59 -2.09
C HIS A 67 -7.43 5.25 -0.71
N CYS A 68 -8.68 5.36 -0.26
CA CYS A 68 -9.06 6.12 0.93
C CYS A 68 -8.35 5.68 2.20
N ASP A 69 -8.17 4.41 2.40
CA ASP A 69 -7.51 3.82 3.55
C ASP A 69 -5.98 3.99 3.56
N HIS A 70 -5.43 4.61 2.51
CA HIS A 70 -4.02 5.00 2.41
C HIS A 70 -3.79 6.50 2.40
N ILE A 71 -4.84 7.30 2.13
CA ILE A 71 -4.70 8.75 1.96
C ILE A 71 -5.58 9.59 2.89
N ALA A 72 -6.58 9.01 3.58
CA ALA A 72 -7.57 9.81 4.30
C ALA A 72 -6.97 10.65 5.43
N GLY A 73 -5.90 10.18 6.09
CA GLY A 73 -5.17 10.94 7.09
C GLY A 73 -4.31 12.09 6.55
N ASN A 74 -4.24 12.27 5.22
CA ASN A 74 -3.57 13.45 4.63
C ASN A 74 -4.17 14.77 5.11
N ILE A 75 -5.43 14.78 5.58
CA ILE A 75 -6.08 15.96 6.17
C ILE A 75 -5.33 16.54 7.39
N PHE A 76 -4.42 15.79 8.01
CA PHE A 76 -3.64 16.20 9.16
C PHE A 76 -2.29 16.84 8.80
N PHE A 77 -1.88 16.78 7.54
CA PHE A 77 -0.58 17.23 7.05
C PHE A 77 -0.70 18.42 6.09
N ASP A 78 0.41 19.08 5.83
CA ASP A 78 0.42 20.28 5.00
C ASP A 78 0.53 19.96 3.50
N GLU A 79 1.14 18.81 3.15
CA GLU A 79 1.27 18.27 1.80
C GLU A 79 1.54 16.76 1.84
N ALA A 80 1.26 16.07 0.75
CA ALA A 80 1.57 14.64 0.57
C ALA A 80 2.06 14.37 -0.86
N TRP A 81 2.97 13.40 -1.01
CA TRP A 81 3.45 12.95 -2.31
C TRP A 81 2.63 11.78 -2.82
N ILE A 82 2.25 11.81 -4.10
CA ILE A 82 1.54 10.71 -4.79
C ILE A 82 2.03 10.61 -6.24
N HIS A 83 1.92 9.44 -6.85
CA HIS A 83 2.14 9.33 -8.29
C HIS A 83 0.99 10.01 -9.06
N PRO A 84 1.25 10.85 -10.09
CA PRO A 84 0.21 11.66 -10.75
C PRO A 84 -0.92 10.84 -11.38
N ALA A 85 -0.68 9.57 -11.73
CA ALA A 85 -1.72 8.71 -12.30
C ALA A 85 -2.86 8.37 -11.32
N ASP A 86 -2.66 8.58 -10.02
CA ASP A 86 -3.67 8.33 -8.98
C ASP A 86 -4.29 9.62 -8.41
N GLU A 87 -3.94 10.81 -8.91
CA GLU A 87 -4.52 12.08 -8.43
C GLU A 87 -6.06 12.08 -8.53
N GLY A 88 -6.59 11.67 -9.69
CA GLY A 88 -8.03 11.60 -9.92
C GLY A 88 -8.72 10.59 -9.00
N LEU A 89 -8.10 9.41 -8.83
CA LEU A 89 -8.58 8.36 -7.92
C LEU A 89 -8.61 8.88 -6.47
N ALA A 90 -7.56 9.54 -6.02
CA ALA A 90 -7.49 10.12 -4.67
C ALA A 90 -8.62 11.13 -4.44
N GLY A 91 -8.92 11.99 -5.42
CA GLY A 91 -10.04 12.93 -5.36
C GLY A 91 -11.41 12.25 -5.21
N GLU A 92 -11.64 11.16 -5.94
CA GLU A 92 -12.85 10.33 -5.81
C GLU A 92 -12.93 9.71 -4.39
N HIS A 93 -11.83 9.17 -3.89
CA HIS A 93 -11.77 8.51 -2.57
C HIS A 93 -11.91 9.49 -1.40
N PHE A 94 -11.40 10.71 -1.49
CA PHE A 94 -11.72 11.76 -0.50
C PHE A 94 -13.21 12.10 -0.49
N THR A 95 -13.87 12.08 -1.64
CA THR A 95 -15.33 12.28 -1.73
C THR A 95 -16.08 11.14 -1.03
N ILE A 96 -15.66 9.90 -1.21
CA ILE A 96 -16.21 8.72 -0.52
C ILE A 96 -16.06 8.87 1.01
N MET A 97 -14.90 9.35 1.48
CA MET A 97 -14.59 9.50 2.90
C MET A 97 -15.14 10.78 3.53
N GLN A 98 -15.85 11.63 2.80
CA GLN A 98 -16.31 12.93 3.27
C GLN A 98 -17.07 12.87 4.61
N GLU A 99 -17.94 11.87 4.79
CA GLU A 99 -18.70 11.72 6.04
C GLU A 99 -17.82 11.32 7.23
N VAL A 100 -16.81 10.49 7.00
CA VAL A 100 -15.85 10.06 8.03
C VAL A 100 -14.94 11.23 8.43
N LEU A 101 -14.54 12.05 7.46
CA LEU A 101 -13.60 13.16 7.67
C LEU A 101 -14.28 14.44 8.15
N ARG A 102 -15.60 14.60 7.95
CA ARG A 102 -16.37 15.80 8.34
C ARG A 102 -16.18 16.24 9.80
N PRO A 103 -16.13 15.34 10.82
CA PRO A 103 -15.93 15.76 12.21
C PRO A 103 -14.64 16.54 12.46
N TRP A 104 -13.63 16.36 11.62
CA TRP A 104 -12.35 17.06 11.75
C TRP A 104 -12.40 18.52 11.26
N GLY A 105 -13.36 18.88 10.39
CA GLY A 105 -13.46 20.20 9.79
C GLY A 105 -12.23 20.60 8.96
N LYS A 106 -11.47 19.58 8.50
CA LYS A 106 -10.23 19.73 7.71
C LYS A 106 -10.47 19.30 6.26
N SER A 107 -9.74 19.89 5.34
CA SER A 107 -9.69 19.47 3.93
C SER A 107 -8.44 18.65 3.66
N PRO A 108 -8.45 17.79 2.63
CA PRO A 108 -7.24 17.13 2.16
C PRO A 108 -6.14 18.15 1.83
N CYS A 109 -4.91 17.83 2.15
CA CYS A 109 -3.78 18.65 1.77
C CYS A 109 -3.49 18.56 0.26
N PRO A 110 -2.79 19.53 -0.34
CA PRO A 110 -2.38 19.46 -1.72
C PRO A 110 -1.39 18.30 -1.95
N PHE A 111 -1.49 17.69 -3.13
CA PHE A 111 -0.51 16.71 -3.57
C PHE A 111 0.68 17.37 -4.24
N ARG A 112 1.86 16.81 -3.96
CA ARG A 112 3.05 16.88 -4.80
C ARG A 112 3.15 15.61 -5.62
N PHE A 113 3.70 15.70 -6.82
CA PHE A 113 3.83 14.56 -7.71
C PHE A 113 5.23 14.00 -7.67
N MET A 114 5.32 12.67 -7.51
CA MET A 114 6.57 11.94 -7.57
C MET A 114 6.68 11.15 -8.88
N GLU A 115 7.91 10.94 -9.31
CA GLU A 115 8.24 10.17 -10.50
C GLU A 115 8.90 8.84 -10.15
N ILE A 116 8.78 7.85 -11.03
CA ILE A 116 9.47 6.56 -10.86
C ILE A 116 10.99 6.78 -10.95
N GLY A 117 11.71 6.26 -9.95
CA GLY A 117 13.14 6.45 -9.76
C GLY A 117 13.50 7.70 -8.95
N GLN A 118 12.54 8.54 -8.57
CA GLN A 118 12.78 9.61 -7.59
C GLN A 118 13.28 9.02 -6.27
N VAL A 119 14.17 9.74 -5.60
CA VAL A 119 14.75 9.33 -4.32
C VAL A 119 14.46 10.38 -3.27
N PHE A 120 13.90 9.95 -2.14
CA PHE A 120 13.75 10.75 -0.94
C PHE A 120 14.92 10.44 0.00
N ASP A 121 15.75 11.44 0.32
CA ASP A 121 16.90 11.31 1.21
C ASP A 121 16.50 11.70 2.64
N LEU A 122 16.49 10.72 3.52
CA LEU A 122 16.11 10.90 4.94
C LEU A 122 17.31 11.21 5.86
N GLY A 123 18.53 11.22 5.31
CA GLY A 123 19.77 11.26 6.09
C GLY A 123 20.18 9.85 6.53
N GLY A 124 21.20 9.29 5.89
CA GLY A 124 21.67 7.93 6.12
C GLY A 124 20.77 6.82 5.61
N LEU A 125 19.51 7.13 5.24
CA LEU A 125 18.56 6.24 4.58
C LEU A 125 17.96 6.95 3.36
N THR A 126 17.64 6.16 2.32
CA THR A 126 16.97 6.64 1.12
C THR A 126 15.75 5.80 0.79
N LEU A 127 14.76 6.41 0.15
CA LEU A 127 13.58 5.73 -0.41
C LEU A 127 13.50 5.99 -1.91
N GLU A 128 13.76 4.96 -2.73
CA GLU A 128 13.60 5.01 -4.19
C GLU A 128 12.16 4.65 -4.56
N VAL A 129 11.51 5.49 -5.37
CA VAL A 129 10.17 5.25 -5.90
C VAL A 129 10.23 4.19 -7.01
N VAL A 130 9.56 3.07 -6.81
CA VAL A 130 9.51 1.93 -7.73
C VAL A 130 8.07 1.74 -8.21
N SER A 131 7.84 1.62 -9.51
CA SER A 131 6.49 1.33 -10.04
C SER A 131 5.99 -0.04 -9.58
N LEU A 132 4.72 -0.11 -9.17
CA LEU A 132 3.99 -1.34 -8.85
C LEU A 132 2.57 -1.29 -9.47
N LYS A 133 2.46 -0.83 -10.72
CA LYS A 133 1.18 -0.74 -11.44
C LYS A 133 0.48 -2.10 -11.47
N GLY A 134 -0.79 -2.08 -11.13
CA GLY A 134 -1.61 -3.29 -11.08
C GLY A 134 -2.88 -2.99 -10.31
N HIS A 135 -2.77 -2.94 -9.01
CA HIS A 135 -3.87 -2.59 -8.09
C HIS A 135 -4.49 -1.23 -8.47
N THR A 136 -3.67 -0.20 -8.67
CA THR A 136 -4.05 1.05 -9.32
C THR A 136 -3.07 1.42 -10.46
N ALA A 137 -3.41 2.45 -11.25
CA ALA A 137 -2.55 2.95 -12.30
C ALA A 137 -1.29 3.66 -11.76
N GLY A 138 -1.40 4.27 -10.59
CA GLY A 138 -0.35 5.02 -9.91
C GLY A 138 0.30 4.29 -8.74
N SER A 139 -0.02 3.02 -8.50
CA SER A 139 0.62 2.26 -7.42
C SER A 139 2.14 2.27 -7.54
N VAL A 140 2.80 2.61 -6.43
CA VAL A 140 4.25 2.60 -6.27
C VAL A 140 4.66 1.87 -5.00
N GLY A 141 5.88 1.38 -4.99
CA GLY A 141 6.56 0.96 -3.76
C GLY A 141 7.75 1.88 -3.47
N LEU A 142 8.21 1.87 -2.23
CA LEU A 142 9.33 2.65 -1.75
C LEU A 142 10.43 1.69 -1.28
N LEU A 143 11.55 1.69 -1.98
CA LEU A 143 12.67 0.79 -1.73
C LEU A 143 13.74 1.49 -0.87
N CYS A 144 13.97 0.96 0.32
CA CYS A 144 15.10 1.33 1.19
C CYS A 144 16.20 0.27 1.06
N ARG A 145 17.24 0.58 0.29
CA ARG A 145 18.34 -0.36 0.03
C ARG A 145 19.21 -0.60 1.27
N GLU A 146 19.43 0.44 2.06
CA GLU A 146 20.27 0.40 3.27
C GLU A 146 19.72 -0.59 4.29
N LYS A 147 18.39 -0.70 4.36
CA LYS A 147 17.70 -1.64 5.26
C LYS A 147 17.21 -2.91 4.57
N ARG A 148 17.36 -3.02 3.25
CA ARG A 148 16.81 -4.12 2.45
C ARG A 148 15.31 -4.29 2.64
N LEU A 149 14.58 -3.14 2.69
CA LEU A 149 13.14 -3.08 2.90
C LEU A 149 12.44 -2.56 1.63
N PHE A 150 11.28 -3.13 1.33
CA PHE A 150 10.42 -2.66 0.28
C PHE A 150 9.00 -2.42 0.83
N PHE A 151 8.59 -1.16 0.90
CA PHE A 151 7.24 -0.75 1.27
C PHE A 151 6.39 -0.77 0.01
N THR A 152 5.34 -1.57 -0.02
CA THR A 152 4.66 -1.90 -1.27
C THR A 152 3.20 -1.45 -1.34
N GLY A 153 2.65 -0.94 -0.23
CA GLY A 153 1.22 -0.66 -0.15
C GLY A 153 0.42 -1.88 -0.62
N ASP A 154 -0.54 -1.66 -1.50
CA ASP A 154 -1.35 -2.73 -2.09
C ASP A 154 -0.87 -3.20 -3.46
N GLY A 155 0.20 -2.61 -3.99
CA GLY A 155 0.77 -3.01 -5.28
C GLY A 155 1.49 -4.37 -5.26
N LEU A 156 1.93 -4.84 -4.09
CA LEU A 156 2.49 -6.17 -3.85
C LEU A 156 2.05 -6.60 -2.45
N ASN A 157 0.98 -7.37 -2.39
CA ASN A 157 0.25 -7.77 -1.20
C ASN A 157 -0.13 -9.25 -1.35
N PRO A 158 -0.06 -10.08 -0.31
CA PRO A 158 -0.42 -11.50 -0.40
C PRO A 158 -1.91 -11.71 -0.74
N HIS A 159 -2.78 -10.79 -0.36
CA HIS A 159 -4.20 -10.78 -0.72
C HIS A 159 -4.49 -9.56 -1.62
N ILE A 160 -4.05 -9.62 -2.87
CA ILE A 160 -4.12 -8.49 -3.78
C ILE A 160 -5.51 -8.38 -4.45
N TRP A 161 -6.06 -7.16 -4.47
CA TRP A 161 -7.31 -6.83 -5.13
C TRP A 161 -7.07 -6.27 -6.53
N MET A 162 -7.43 -7.07 -7.55
CA MET A 162 -7.31 -6.72 -8.97
C MET A 162 -8.68 -6.58 -9.66
N GLN A 163 -9.78 -6.75 -8.93
CA GLN A 163 -11.15 -6.66 -9.44
C GLN A 163 -11.70 -5.24 -9.50
N LEU A 164 -11.07 -4.28 -8.84
CA LEU A 164 -11.56 -2.91 -8.73
C LEU A 164 -11.61 -2.23 -10.11
N ARG A 165 -12.52 -1.28 -10.31
CA ARG A 165 -12.68 -0.56 -11.58
C ARG A 165 -11.36 0.02 -12.11
N GLU A 166 -10.57 0.61 -11.23
CA GLU A 166 -9.27 1.24 -11.48
C GLU A 166 -8.12 0.26 -11.65
N SER A 167 -8.29 -1.00 -11.20
CA SER A 167 -7.26 -2.01 -11.34
C SER A 167 -6.95 -2.31 -12.81
N ARG A 168 -5.69 -2.55 -13.07
CA ARG A 168 -5.19 -2.90 -14.40
C ARG A 168 -5.41 -4.39 -14.66
N LYS A 169 -5.14 -4.83 -15.89
CA LYS A 169 -5.16 -6.25 -16.25
C LYS A 169 -4.08 -7.03 -15.53
N ILE A 170 -4.28 -8.33 -15.36
CA ILE A 170 -3.32 -9.24 -14.68
C ILE A 170 -1.95 -9.23 -15.39
N GLU A 171 -1.90 -9.10 -16.73
CA GLU A 171 -0.64 -9.03 -17.48
C GLU A 171 0.19 -7.78 -17.12
N VAL A 172 -0.47 -6.68 -16.74
CA VAL A 172 0.23 -5.47 -16.29
C VAL A 172 0.88 -5.71 -14.94
N LEU A 173 0.15 -6.30 -13.98
CA LEU A 173 0.69 -6.69 -12.67
C LEU A 173 1.87 -7.63 -12.86
N TYR A 174 1.71 -8.69 -13.64
CA TYR A 174 2.78 -9.65 -13.93
C TYR A 174 4.04 -8.98 -14.48
N SER A 175 3.87 -8.08 -15.45
CA SER A 175 4.98 -7.37 -16.09
C SER A 175 5.73 -6.49 -15.09
N GLU A 176 5.01 -5.82 -14.16
CA GLU A 176 5.63 -5.02 -13.10
C GLU A 176 6.38 -5.88 -12.09
N LEU A 177 5.79 -7.00 -11.64
CA LEU A 177 6.44 -7.95 -10.74
C LEU A 177 7.71 -8.54 -11.36
N LYS A 178 7.65 -8.92 -12.64
CA LYS A 178 8.81 -9.41 -13.39
C LYS A 178 9.92 -8.36 -13.43
N ARG A 179 9.59 -7.10 -13.70
CA ARG A 179 10.55 -5.99 -13.69
C ARG A 179 11.15 -5.78 -12.28
N VAL A 180 10.33 -5.86 -11.23
CA VAL A 180 10.81 -5.79 -9.84
C VAL A 180 11.79 -6.91 -9.55
N LYS A 181 11.45 -8.14 -9.91
CA LYS A 181 12.33 -9.30 -9.77
C LYS A 181 13.66 -9.13 -10.50
N GLU A 182 13.62 -8.74 -11.78
CA GLU A 182 14.82 -8.60 -12.61
C GLU A 182 15.74 -7.46 -12.14
N LYS A 183 15.15 -6.33 -11.71
CA LYS A 183 15.92 -5.13 -11.41
C LYS A 183 16.28 -4.97 -9.95
N TYR A 184 15.45 -5.44 -9.03
CA TYR A 184 15.53 -5.09 -7.61
C TYR A 184 15.64 -6.30 -6.67
N ALA A 185 15.57 -7.56 -7.13
CA ALA A 185 15.56 -8.74 -6.24
C ALA A 185 16.74 -8.80 -5.26
N SER A 186 17.93 -8.30 -5.64
CA SER A 186 19.08 -8.25 -4.72
C SER A 186 19.06 -7.07 -3.74
N ALA A 187 18.11 -6.15 -3.89
CA ALA A 187 18.06 -4.90 -3.12
C ALA A 187 17.21 -4.99 -1.86
N PHE A 188 16.33 -5.98 -1.76
CA PHE A 188 15.48 -6.19 -0.59
C PHE A 188 15.30 -7.69 -0.31
N ASP A 189 14.98 -8.03 0.93
CA ASP A 189 14.61 -9.37 1.37
C ASP A 189 13.33 -9.36 2.22
N ARG A 190 12.85 -8.17 2.59
CA ARG A 190 11.66 -7.97 3.43
C ARG A 190 10.72 -6.98 2.79
N ILE A 191 9.42 -7.32 2.81
CA ILE A 191 8.32 -6.53 2.27
C ILE A 191 7.45 -6.05 3.42
N LEU A 192 7.00 -4.80 3.34
CA LEU A 192 6.05 -4.15 4.21
C LEU A 192 4.88 -3.65 3.37
N TYR A 193 3.68 -4.16 3.61
CA TYR A 193 2.50 -3.96 2.75
C TYR A 193 1.34 -3.27 3.46
N GLY A 194 0.31 -2.87 2.72
CA GLY A 194 -0.73 -1.95 3.16
C GLY A 194 -1.71 -2.50 4.21
N HIS A 195 -1.85 -3.82 4.37
CA HIS A 195 -2.82 -4.47 5.27
C HIS A 195 -2.15 -5.52 6.15
N ALA A 196 -1.09 -5.15 6.85
CA ALA A 196 -0.22 -6.07 7.58
C ALA A 196 -0.90 -6.71 8.81
N ARG A 197 -2.05 -6.21 9.28
CA ARG A 197 -2.86 -6.77 10.39
C ARG A 197 -2.04 -7.27 11.57
N GLY A 198 -1.03 -6.50 11.93
CA GLY A 198 -0.15 -6.89 13.00
C GLY A 198 0.94 -7.90 12.62
N GLU A 199 1.00 -8.41 11.42
CA GLU A 199 2.17 -9.10 10.88
C GLU A 199 3.28 -8.07 10.62
N GLY A 200 4.52 -8.47 10.75
CA GLY A 200 5.66 -7.60 10.47
C GLY A 200 6.05 -7.65 9.01
N TYR A 201 7.18 -8.26 8.76
CA TYR A 201 7.76 -8.40 7.42
C TYR A 201 7.25 -9.66 6.71
N LEU A 202 7.02 -9.53 5.40
CA LEU A 202 6.91 -10.69 4.51
C LEU A 202 8.23 -10.91 3.77
N PRO A 203 8.56 -12.16 3.43
CA PRO A 203 9.77 -12.49 2.67
C PRO A 203 9.62 -12.07 1.20
N ALA A 204 10.75 -11.72 0.56
CA ALA A 204 10.78 -11.32 -0.86
C ALA A 204 10.27 -12.39 -1.84
N VAL A 205 10.21 -13.66 -1.44
CA VAL A 205 9.63 -14.75 -2.25
C VAL A 205 8.15 -14.50 -2.61
N LEU A 206 7.46 -13.60 -1.93
CA LEU A 206 6.11 -13.16 -2.29
C LEU A 206 6.04 -12.68 -3.75
N VAL A 207 7.10 -12.05 -4.28
CA VAL A 207 7.16 -11.63 -5.69
C VAL A 207 7.00 -12.84 -6.62
N ASP A 208 7.75 -13.92 -6.36
CA ASP A 208 7.71 -15.14 -7.16
C ASP A 208 6.36 -15.86 -7.04
N ASN A 209 5.82 -15.91 -5.84
CA ASN A 209 4.52 -16.53 -5.59
C ASN A 209 3.40 -15.79 -6.32
N LEU A 210 3.36 -14.47 -6.21
CA LEU A 210 2.33 -13.66 -6.89
C LEU A 210 2.50 -13.70 -8.42
N MET A 211 3.73 -13.72 -8.94
CA MET A 211 3.99 -13.94 -10.37
C MET A 211 3.41 -15.27 -10.85
N ARG A 212 3.62 -16.36 -10.08
CA ARG A 212 3.03 -17.67 -10.39
C ARG A 212 1.50 -17.61 -10.44
N GLY A 213 0.84 -16.98 -9.47
CA GLY A 213 -0.61 -16.79 -9.49
C GLY A 213 -1.09 -16.01 -10.72
N CYS A 214 -0.35 -14.99 -11.14
CA CYS A 214 -0.65 -14.27 -12.38
C CYS A 214 -0.49 -15.19 -13.62
N GLU A 215 0.55 -16.03 -13.68
CA GLU A 215 0.78 -16.98 -14.77
C GLU A 215 -0.34 -18.04 -14.84
N GLU A 216 -0.80 -18.56 -13.71
CA GLU A 216 -1.91 -19.49 -13.61
C GLU A 216 -3.21 -18.88 -14.14
N LEU A 217 -3.53 -17.63 -13.73
CA LEU A 217 -4.70 -16.91 -14.24
C LEU A 217 -4.61 -16.63 -15.75
N MET A 218 -3.47 -16.16 -16.25
CA MET A 218 -3.25 -15.89 -17.68
C MET A 218 -3.31 -17.18 -18.52
N ALA A 219 -2.98 -18.34 -17.93
CA ALA A 219 -3.12 -19.65 -18.56
C ALA A 219 -4.55 -20.21 -18.47
N GLY A 220 -5.48 -19.51 -17.84
CA GLY A 220 -6.87 -19.93 -17.67
C GLY A 220 -7.06 -21.06 -16.64
N GLN A 221 -6.14 -21.23 -15.69
CA GLN A 221 -6.22 -22.25 -14.65
C GLN A 221 -7.12 -21.78 -13.50
N THR A 222 -8.41 -21.72 -13.76
CA THR A 222 -9.43 -21.12 -12.85
C THR A 222 -10.46 -22.14 -12.34
N GLU A 223 -10.24 -23.45 -12.52
CA GLU A 223 -11.22 -24.49 -12.17
C GLU A 223 -11.44 -24.63 -10.66
N LYS A 224 -10.48 -24.17 -9.86
CA LYS A 224 -10.54 -24.20 -8.38
C LYS A 224 -10.89 -22.86 -7.77
N ASP A 225 -11.12 -21.85 -8.60
CA ASP A 225 -11.38 -20.49 -8.12
C ASP A 225 -12.78 -20.42 -7.53
N GLU A 226 -12.89 -19.67 -6.45
CA GLU A 226 -14.13 -19.48 -5.69
C GLU A 226 -14.69 -18.08 -5.91
N GLU A 227 -15.99 -17.92 -5.66
CA GLU A 227 -16.61 -16.60 -5.65
C GLU A 227 -16.10 -15.81 -4.44
N TYR A 228 -15.68 -14.57 -4.67
CA TYR A 228 -15.32 -13.60 -3.64
C TYR A 228 -16.40 -12.53 -3.56
N VAL A 229 -16.92 -12.32 -2.35
CA VAL A 229 -18.01 -11.38 -2.10
C VAL A 229 -17.57 -10.35 -1.08
N TYR A 230 -17.66 -9.09 -1.42
CA TYR A 230 -17.23 -7.99 -0.56
C TYR A 230 -18.27 -6.85 -0.49
N PHE A 231 -18.03 -5.86 0.36
CA PHE A 231 -18.96 -4.75 0.64
C PHE A 231 -20.39 -5.22 0.94
N GLY A 232 -20.52 -6.15 1.90
CA GLY A 232 -21.83 -6.64 2.36
C GLY A 232 -22.61 -7.41 1.31
N GLY A 233 -21.95 -8.03 0.34
CA GLY A 233 -22.56 -8.85 -0.70
C GLY A 233 -23.00 -8.09 -1.94
N THR A 234 -22.65 -6.84 -2.07
CA THR A 234 -23.07 -5.99 -3.21
C THR A 234 -22.24 -6.22 -4.46
N VAL A 235 -21.00 -6.69 -4.32
CA VAL A 235 -20.09 -6.95 -5.46
C VAL A 235 -19.57 -8.38 -5.38
N ARG A 236 -19.59 -9.06 -6.52
CA ARG A 236 -19.13 -10.44 -6.69
C ARG A 236 -18.03 -10.49 -7.75
N CYS A 237 -16.95 -11.18 -7.41
CA CYS A 237 -15.82 -11.42 -8.27
C CYS A 237 -15.22 -12.78 -7.95
N MET A 238 -14.04 -13.08 -8.44
CA MET A 238 -13.39 -14.37 -8.23
C MET A 238 -12.15 -14.20 -7.36
N GLN A 239 -11.78 -15.25 -6.65
CA GLN A 239 -10.51 -15.35 -5.92
C GLN A 239 -9.73 -16.56 -6.39
N HIS A 240 -8.48 -16.33 -6.71
CA HIS A 240 -7.50 -17.34 -7.14
C HIS A 240 -6.48 -17.55 -6.03
N PHE A 241 -6.35 -18.78 -5.58
CA PHE A 241 -5.39 -19.17 -4.53
C PHE A 241 -4.10 -19.66 -5.17
N TYR A 242 -2.99 -18.95 -4.95
CA TYR A 242 -1.71 -19.24 -5.62
C TYR A 242 -0.59 -19.71 -4.67
N GLY A 243 -0.80 -19.67 -3.35
CA GLY A 243 0.15 -20.09 -2.34
C GLY A 243 -0.17 -21.44 -1.70
N GLU A 244 0.75 -21.90 -0.85
CA GLU A 244 0.54 -23.10 -0.04
C GLU A 244 -0.39 -22.84 1.16
N ASP A 245 -0.44 -21.60 1.63
CA ASP A 245 -1.31 -21.16 2.73
C ASP A 245 -2.66 -20.69 2.16
N HIS A 246 -3.55 -21.66 1.93
CA HIS A 246 -4.89 -21.42 1.43
C HIS A 246 -5.63 -20.40 2.32
N GLY A 247 -5.87 -19.20 1.81
CA GLY A 247 -6.57 -18.12 2.46
C GLY A 247 -5.73 -16.85 2.69
N LYS A 248 -4.40 -16.92 2.55
CA LYS A 248 -3.52 -15.75 2.63
C LYS A 248 -3.03 -15.28 1.26
N ASP A 249 -2.61 -16.22 0.40
CA ASP A 249 -2.05 -15.93 -0.92
C ASP A 249 -3.16 -15.96 -1.98
N VAL A 250 -3.79 -14.81 -2.22
CA VAL A 250 -4.99 -14.66 -3.03
C VAL A 250 -4.87 -13.52 -4.02
N ILE A 251 -5.24 -13.76 -5.28
CA ILE A 251 -5.57 -12.70 -6.24
C ILE A 251 -7.09 -12.63 -6.37
N VAL A 252 -7.68 -11.54 -5.92
CA VAL A 252 -9.08 -11.25 -6.18
C VAL A 252 -9.18 -10.55 -7.52
N TYR A 253 -9.98 -11.08 -8.46
CA TYR A 253 -9.99 -10.60 -9.84
C TYR A 253 -11.40 -10.57 -10.45
N ASP A 254 -11.56 -9.75 -11.47
CA ASP A 254 -12.71 -9.74 -12.36
C ASP A 254 -12.39 -10.54 -13.62
N ARG A 255 -13.25 -11.48 -13.99
CA ARG A 255 -13.09 -12.30 -15.21
C ARG A 255 -12.94 -11.48 -16.48
N GLU A 256 -13.52 -10.29 -16.54
CA GLU A 256 -13.41 -9.40 -17.69
C GLU A 256 -12.04 -8.73 -17.81
N LYS A 257 -11.19 -8.87 -16.78
CA LYS A 257 -9.82 -8.28 -16.70
C LYS A 257 -8.70 -9.31 -16.83
N LEU A 258 -9.05 -10.56 -17.10
CA LEU A 258 -8.10 -11.60 -17.44
C LEU A 258 -7.57 -11.43 -18.86
#